data_755417bb9fd2edca2072c4e16abe8266
#
_entry.id   755417bb9fd2edca2072c4e16abe8266
#
_cell.length_a   1.000
_cell.length_b   1.000
_cell.length_c   1.000
_cell.angle_alpha   90.00
_cell.angle_beta   90.00
_cell.angle_gamma   90.00
#
_symmetry.space_group_name_H-M   'P 1'
#
loop_
_entity.id
_entity.type
_entity.pdbx_description
1 polymer ?
#
loop_
_entity_poly.entity_id
_entity_poly.type
_entity_poly.pdbx_seq_one_letter_code
_entity_poly.pdbx_strand_id
1 'polypeptide(L)'
;MNRGHLIAGLALLAGTTAQAQSIMLLNVSYDPTRELYTQYNKAFGAHWEKTTGQKITFQQSHGGSGGQARAVIDGLEADVVTLALAYDVDAIAAKGLIATDWINRLPQNSAPYTSTILFLVRKGNPKKVKDWDDLVRKDVKVITPNPKTSGGARWNYLAAWAYGLKKFNGDEAKTAAFVGDILKNVPVLDSGARGSTMTFAERGIGDVLLAWENEAFLAFDEFGKDKFEIVAPSLSILAEPNVAVVDKNVDKKGSRKVAEEYLKYLYSDEAQDIIGKNHYRPRDPKAAAKYKASFANVTLITIDDVFGGWQKAQKIHFAEGGTFDKIYKPGN
;
A
#
# COMPACT_ATOMS: atom_id res chain seq x y z
N MET A 1 -88.85 13.63 4.09
CA MET A 1 -88.05 12.44 3.86
C MET A 1 -86.70 12.89 3.34
N ASN A 2 -85.65 13.05 4.25
CA ASN A 2 -84.32 13.49 3.94
C ASN A 2 -83.38 12.28 4.01
N ARG A 3 -82.77 11.95 2.92
CA ARG A 3 -81.69 10.94 2.85
C ARG A 3 -80.33 11.66 2.96
N GLY A 4 -79.68 11.52 4.10
CA GLY A 4 -78.29 11.95 4.27
C GLY A 4 -77.31 10.94 3.66
N HIS A 5 -76.42 11.42 2.80
CA HIS A 5 -75.32 10.63 2.25
C HIS A 5 -74.09 10.82 3.19
N LEU A 6 -73.68 9.73 3.84
CA LEU A 6 -72.35 9.65 4.53
C LEU A 6 -71.26 9.42 3.47
N ILE A 7 -70.37 10.38 3.27
CA ILE A 7 -69.17 10.19 2.50
C ILE A 7 -68.06 9.77 3.49
N ALA A 8 -67.64 8.51 3.42
CA ALA A 8 -66.48 8.01 4.13
C ALA A 8 -65.21 8.39 3.35
N GLY A 9 -64.46 9.33 3.91
CA GLY A 9 -63.16 9.72 3.38
C GLY A 9 -62.10 8.65 3.70
N LEU A 10 -61.60 7.94 2.68
CA LEU A 10 -60.46 7.04 2.79
C LEU A 10 -59.15 7.87 2.74
N ALA A 11 -58.50 8.07 3.89
CA ALA A 11 -57.18 8.69 3.95
C ALA A 11 -56.13 7.66 3.48
N LEU A 12 -55.61 7.82 2.27
CA LEU A 12 -54.44 7.10 1.79
C LEU A 12 -53.20 7.64 2.54
N LEU A 13 -52.67 6.88 3.49
CA LEU A 13 -51.34 7.05 4.03
C LEU A 13 -50.35 6.66 2.95
N ALA A 14 -49.84 7.62 2.18
CA ALA A 14 -48.70 7.48 1.30
C ALA A 14 -47.46 7.29 2.19
N GLY A 15 -47.11 6.05 2.47
CA GLY A 15 -45.81 5.71 3.06
C GLY A 15 -44.72 6.09 2.06
N THR A 16 -44.04 7.22 2.30
CA THR A 16 -42.81 7.55 1.60
C THR A 16 -41.74 6.56 2.08
N THR A 17 -41.51 5.49 1.29
CA THR A 17 -40.28 4.69 1.44
C THR A 17 -39.14 5.63 1.08
N ALA A 18 -38.48 6.16 2.10
CA ALA A 18 -37.20 6.86 1.94
C ALA A 18 -36.24 5.83 1.31
N GLN A 19 -36.02 5.97 0.01
CA GLN A 19 -35.03 5.18 -0.69
C GLN A 19 -33.69 5.52 -0.07
N ALA A 20 -33.11 4.57 0.66
CA ALA A 20 -31.83 4.75 1.30
C ALA A 20 -30.81 5.16 0.24
N GLN A 21 -30.38 6.43 0.29
CA GLN A 21 -29.45 6.99 -0.66
C GLN A 21 -28.14 6.21 -0.53
N SER A 22 -27.72 5.52 -1.60
CA SER A 22 -26.46 4.78 -1.59
C SER A 22 -25.30 5.78 -1.47
N ILE A 23 -24.47 5.60 -0.47
CA ILE A 23 -23.27 6.40 -0.28
C ILE A 23 -22.19 5.85 -1.19
N MET A 24 -21.51 6.74 -1.92
CA MET A 24 -20.32 6.39 -2.69
C MET A 24 -19.09 6.71 -1.85
N LEU A 25 -18.13 5.77 -1.78
CA LEU A 25 -16.84 5.94 -1.11
C LEU A 25 -15.72 5.58 -2.09
N LEU A 26 -14.85 6.56 -2.40
CA LEU A 26 -13.66 6.36 -3.22
C LEU A 26 -12.42 6.20 -2.32
N ASN A 27 -11.81 5.02 -2.39
CA ASN A 27 -10.49 4.75 -1.81
C ASN A 27 -9.41 4.82 -2.88
N VAL A 28 -8.45 5.71 -2.70
CA VAL A 28 -7.27 5.84 -3.55
C VAL A 28 -6.09 5.16 -2.86
N SER A 29 -5.62 4.04 -3.44
CA SER A 29 -4.71 3.10 -2.79
C SER A 29 -3.47 2.82 -3.62
N TYR A 30 -2.43 2.31 -2.97
CA TYR A 30 -1.26 1.80 -3.67
C TYR A 30 -1.49 0.37 -4.22
N ASP A 31 -0.71 -0.02 -5.23
CA ASP A 31 -0.96 -1.21 -6.06
C ASP A 31 -1.15 -2.54 -5.32
N PRO A 32 -0.31 -2.93 -4.34
CA PRO A 32 -0.36 -4.25 -3.72
C PRO A 32 -1.64 -4.58 -2.94
N THR A 33 -2.54 -3.62 -2.74
CA THR A 33 -3.73 -3.77 -1.88
C THR A 33 -5.00 -4.18 -2.60
N ARG A 34 -4.95 -4.47 -3.91
CA ARG A 34 -6.15 -4.75 -4.71
C ARG A 34 -7.02 -5.86 -4.13
N GLU A 35 -6.41 -6.98 -3.82
CA GLU A 35 -7.06 -8.18 -3.28
C GLU A 35 -7.55 -7.94 -1.86
N LEU A 36 -6.75 -7.26 -1.04
CA LEU A 36 -7.11 -6.86 0.32
C LEU A 36 -8.40 -6.02 0.32
N TYR A 37 -8.42 -4.93 -0.45
CA TYR A 37 -9.59 -4.04 -0.44
C TYR A 37 -10.81 -4.62 -1.15
N THR A 38 -10.66 -5.58 -2.05
CA THR A 38 -11.80 -6.33 -2.59
C THR A 38 -12.52 -7.11 -1.48
N GLN A 39 -11.78 -7.80 -0.62
CA GLN A 39 -12.35 -8.56 0.50
C GLN A 39 -12.81 -7.63 1.62
N TYR A 40 -12.01 -6.63 1.95
CA TYR A 40 -12.31 -5.65 2.99
C TYR A 40 -13.59 -4.86 2.72
N ASN A 41 -13.78 -4.36 1.49
CA ASN A 41 -14.96 -3.60 1.10
C ASN A 41 -16.25 -4.42 1.25
N LYS A 42 -16.18 -5.73 0.95
CA LYS A 42 -17.32 -6.64 1.16
C LYS A 42 -17.67 -6.75 2.65
N ALA A 43 -16.67 -6.93 3.52
CA ALA A 43 -16.87 -7.04 4.96
C ALA A 43 -17.38 -5.71 5.56
N PHE A 44 -16.72 -4.60 5.25
CA PHE A 44 -17.15 -3.29 5.72
C PHE A 44 -18.54 -2.90 5.21
N GLY A 45 -18.86 -3.17 3.95
CA GLY A 45 -20.19 -2.90 3.39
C GLY A 45 -21.29 -3.63 4.14
N ALA A 46 -21.10 -4.91 4.46
CA ALA A 46 -22.03 -5.69 5.27
C ALA A 46 -22.14 -5.15 6.71
N HIS A 47 -21.02 -4.79 7.32
CA HIS A 47 -21.00 -4.16 8.66
C HIS A 47 -21.76 -2.83 8.66
N TRP A 48 -21.51 -1.95 7.69
CA TRP A 48 -22.15 -0.66 7.59
C TRP A 48 -23.66 -0.78 7.34
N GLU A 49 -24.08 -1.64 6.41
CA GLU A 49 -25.50 -1.88 6.14
C GLU A 49 -26.22 -2.43 7.38
N LYS A 50 -25.61 -3.36 8.11
CA LYS A 50 -26.15 -3.92 9.36
C LYS A 50 -26.32 -2.86 10.45
N THR A 51 -25.37 -1.91 10.56
CA THR A 51 -25.34 -0.93 11.66
C THR A 51 -26.13 0.34 11.36
N THR A 52 -26.29 0.70 10.08
CA THR A 52 -26.91 1.98 9.67
C THR A 52 -28.14 1.81 8.77
N GLY A 53 -28.37 0.64 8.18
CA GLY A 53 -29.37 0.42 7.14
C GLY A 53 -29.00 1.03 5.78
N GLN A 54 -27.80 1.62 5.63
CA GLN A 54 -27.37 2.28 4.40
C GLN A 54 -26.45 1.37 3.59
N LYS A 55 -26.57 1.41 2.27
CA LYS A 55 -25.66 0.71 1.34
C LYS A 55 -24.55 1.64 0.88
N ILE A 56 -23.36 1.05 0.65
CA ILE A 56 -22.20 1.76 0.12
C ILE A 56 -21.88 1.20 -1.27
N THR A 57 -21.58 2.11 -2.20
CA THR A 57 -20.91 1.79 -3.47
C THR A 57 -19.44 2.16 -3.34
N PHE A 58 -18.58 1.15 -3.39
CA PHE A 58 -17.14 1.36 -3.32
C PHE A 58 -16.56 1.62 -4.69
N GLN A 59 -15.74 2.67 -4.78
CA GLN A 59 -14.85 2.92 -5.91
C GLN A 59 -13.40 2.79 -5.44
N GLN A 60 -12.56 2.22 -6.30
CA GLN A 60 -11.15 1.97 -6.01
C GLN A 60 -10.29 2.54 -7.13
N SER A 61 -9.23 3.26 -6.75
CA SER A 61 -8.13 3.62 -7.63
C SER A 61 -6.84 3.01 -7.11
N HIS A 62 -6.15 2.23 -7.94
CA HIS A 62 -4.90 1.59 -7.56
C HIS A 62 -3.79 1.96 -8.52
N GLY A 63 -2.61 2.25 -7.98
CA GLY A 63 -1.43 2.62 -8.74
C GLY A 63 -0.20 2.81 -7.87
N GLY A 64 0.89 3.28 -8.42
CA GLY A 64 2.06 3.66 -7.62
C GLY A 64 1.69 4.77 -6.62
N SER A 65 2.06 4.59 -5.34
CA SER A 65 1.62 5.43 -4.22
C SER A 65 1.85 6.94 -4.44
N GLY A 66 3.04 7.32 -4.92
CA GLY A 66 3.33 8.72 -5.24
C GLY A 66 2.51 9.25 -6.43
N GLY A 67 2.18 8.39 -7.40
CA GLY A 67 1.26 8.70 -8.50
C GLY A 67 -0.16 8.92 -7.99
N GLN A 68 -0.64 8.07 -7.09
CA GLN A 68 -1.95 8.19 -6.45
C GLN A 68 -2.07 9.46 -5.60
N ALA A 69 -1.03 9.78 -4.81
CA ALA A 69 -0.98 11.04 -4.06
C ALA A 69 -1.10 12.26 -4.97
N ARG A 70 -0.38 12.27 -6.11
CA ARG A 70 -0.48 13.34 -7.11
C ARG A 70 -1.88 13.43 -7.72
N ALA A 71 -2.50 12.31 -8.06
CA ALA A 71 -3.86 12.31 -8.60
C ALA A 71 -4.86 12.98 -7.63
N VAL A 72 -4.74 12.74 -6.33
CA VAL A 72 -5.58 13.41 -5.31
C VAL A 72 -5.26 14.91 -5.23
N ILE A 73 -3.98 15.28 -5.26
CA ILE A 73 -3.54 16.69 -5.29
C ILE A 73 -4.08 17.41 -6.53
N ASP A 74 -4.11 16.73 -7.67
CA ASP A 74 -4.55 17.26 -8.96
C ASP A 74 -6.08 17.23 -9.15
N GLY A 75 -6.83 16.80 -8.10
CA GLY A 75 -8.28 16.94 -8.07
C GLY A 75 -9.08 15.64 -8.10
N LEU A 76 -8.47 14.46 -8.00
CA LEU A 76 -9.22 13.21 -7.79
C LEU A 76 -9.90 13.25 -6.41
N GLU A 77 -11.21 13.29 -6.40
CA GLU A 77 -12.02 13.49 -5.18
C GLU A 77 -12.12 12.21 -4.33
N ALA A 78 -10.97 11.71 -3.85
CA ALA A 78 -10.92 10.58 -2.92
C ALA A 78 -11.61 10.92 -1.59
N ASP A 79 -12.32 9.96 -1.00
CA ASP A 79 -12.81 10.05 0.37
C ASP A 79 -11.73 9.66 1.36
N VAL A 80 -11.00 8.60 1.04
CA VAL A 80 -9.86 8.10 1.82
C VAL A 80 -8.69 7.80 0.92
N VAL A 81 -7.50 7.91 1.49
CA VAL A 81 -6.25 7.42 0.89
C VAL A 81 -5.68 6.30 1.75
N THR A 82 -5.17 5.26 1.08
CA THR A 82 -4.49 4.13 1.72
C THR A 82 -3.20 3.91 0.96
N LEU A 83 -2.14 4.62 1.38
CA LEU A 83 -0.90 4.78 0.62
C LEU A 83 0.25 3.97 1.22
N ALA A 84 1.30 3.79 0.45
CA ALA A 84 2.42 2.92 0.82
C ALA A 84 3.30 3.48 1.94
N LEU A 85 3.23 4.79 2.23
CA LEU A 85 4.13 5.45 3.16
C LEU A 85 3.64 6.85 3.57
N ALA A 86 4.04 7.30 4.73
CA ALA A 86 3.58 8.55 5.34
C ALA A 86 3.86 9.79 4.48
N TYR A 87 5.00 9.87 3.81
CA TYR A 87 5.34 11.04 2.99
C TYR A 87 4.31 11.31 1.89
N ASP A 88 3.74 10.28 1.29
CA ASP A 88 2.74 10.46 0.23
C ASP A 88 1.42 11.04 0.80
N VAL A 89 1.06 10.71 2.04
CA VAL A 89 -0.07 11.33 2.76
C VAL A 89 0.28 12.78 3.15
N ASP A 90 1.50 13.00 3.66
CA ASP A 90 2.00 14.34 3.99
C ASP A 90 1.99 15.29 2.79
N ALA A 91 2.31 14.79 1.60
CA ALA A 91 2.28 15.58 0.37
C ALA A 91 0.86 16.11 0.05
N ILE A 92 -0.17 15.29 0.32
CA ILE A 92 -1.58 15.69 0.19
C ILE A 92 -1.95 16.68 1.32
N ALA A 93 -1.49 16.44 2.54
CA ALA A 93 -1.71 17.32 3.69
C ALA A 93 -1.08 18.70 3.49
N ALA A 94 0.12 18.76 2.89
CA ALA A 94 0.80 20.01 2.54
C ALA A 94 0.00 20.88 1.55
N LYS A 95 -0.96 20.28 0.81
CA LYS A 95 -1.92 21.02 -0.05
C LYS A 95 -3.20 21.39 0.68
N GLY A 96 -3.28 21.12 1.98
CA GLY A 96 -4.42 21.42 2.82
C GLY A 96 -5.67 20.58 2.51
N LEU A 97 -5.53 19.44 1.85
CA LEU A 97 -6.63 18.50 1.57
C LEU A 97 -6.88 17.53 2.73
N ILE A 98 -5.83 17.21 3.48
CA ILE A 98 -5.83 16.39 4.69
C ILE A 98 -5.27 17.25 5.82
N ALA A 99 -5.82 17.14 7.02
CA ALA A 99 -5.31 17.86 8.17
C ALA A 99 -3.94 17.31 8.61
N THR A 100 -3.08 18.17 9.13
CA THR A 100 -1.67 17.85 9.44
C THR A 100 -1.50 16.86 10.59
N ASP A 101 -2.52 16.68 11.42
CA ASP A 101 -2.56 15.73 12.54
C ASP A 101 -3.00 14.31 12.12
N TRP A 102 -3.19 14.04 10.84
CA TRP A 102 -3.74 12.81 10.29
C TRP A 102 -3.09 11.54 10.86
N ILE A 103 -1.79 11.58 11.09
CA ILE A 103 -1.01 10.44 11.55
C ILE A 103 -1.42 9.97 12.96
N ASN A 104 -1.96 10.88 13.79
CA ASN A 104 -2.38 10.62 15.16
C ASN A 104 -3.86 10.26 15.29
N ARG A 105 -4.63 10.24 14.19
CA ARG A 105 -6.08 10.03 14.25
C ARG A 105 -6.49 8.57 14.41
N LEU A 106 -5.60 7.65 14.04
CA LEU A 106 -5.82 6.20 14.15
C LEU A 106 -4.64 5.56 14.89
N PRO A 107 -4.83 4.37 15.46
CA PRO A 107 -3.77 3.63 16.15
C PRO A 107 -2.55 3.36 15.27
N GLN A 108 -1.38 3.16 15.90
CA GLN A 108 -0.15 2.75 15.21
C GLN A 108 0.26 3.74 14.09
N ASN A 109 0.17 5.06 14.38
CA ASN A 109 0.48 6.11 13.40
C ASN A 109 -0.34 6.01 12.11
N SER A 110 -1.62 5.65 12.24
CA SER A 110 -2.52 5.42 11.10
C SER A 110 -2.01 4.38 10.10
N ALA A 111 -1.29 3.34 10.60
CA ALA A 111 -0.80 2.22 9.81
C ALA A 111 -1.43 0.91 10.31
N PRO A 112 -2.58 0.46 9.72
CA PRO A 112 -3.36 -0.67 10.23
C PRO A 112 -2.70 -2.04 10.02
N TYR A 113 -1.68 -2.11 9.21
CA TYR A 113 -0.87 -3.30 8.92
C TYR A 113 0.55 -2.90 8.55
N THR A 114 1.43 -3.90 8.51
CA THR A 114 2.80 -3.74 8.01
C THR A 114 3.13 -4.77 6.94
N SER A 115 4.25 -4.56 6.29
CA SER A 115 4.86 -5.51 5.36
C SER A 115 6.37 -5.33 5.40
N THR A 116 7.07 -6.02 4.52
CA THR A 116 8.50 -5.84 4.29
C THR A 116 8.86 -6.15 2.84
N ILE A 117 10.11 -5.99 2.49
CA ILE A 117 10.64 -6.30 1.16
C ILE A 117 11.37 -7.63 1.19
N LEU A 118 10.99 -8.52 0.29
CA LEU A 118 11.61 -9.82 0.06
C LEU A 118 12.06 -9.93 -1.41
N PHE A 119 12.79 -10.99 -1.72
CA PHE A 119 13.17 -11.31 -3.09
C PHE A 119 12.29 -12.44 -3.61
N LEU A 120 11.67 -12.24 -4.75
CA LEU A 120 11.03 -13.31 -5.51
C LEU A 120 11.99 -13.72 -6.63
N VAL A 121 12.40 -14.98 -6.64
CA VAL A 121 13.33 -15.53 -7.63
C VAL A 121 12.69 -16.64 -8.43
N ARG A 122 13.28 -17.00 -9.58
CA ARG A 122 12.85 -18.14 -10.38
C ARG A 122 12.98 -19.44 -9.59
N LYS A 123 12.14 -20.43 -9.89
CA LYS A 123 12.18 -21.76 -9.26
C LYS A 123 13.57 -22.39 -9.33
N GLY A 124 14.01 -22.95 -8.20
CA GLY A 124 15.35 -23.53 -8.06
C GLY A 124 16.46 -22.49 -7.92
N ASN A 125 16.11 -21.20 -7.84
CA ASN A 125 17.04 -20.09 -7.67
C ASN A 125 18.31 -20.21 -8.52
N PRO A 126 18.21 -20.25 -9.86
CA PRO A 126 19.33 -20.60 -10.76
C PRO A 126 20.49 -19.61 -10.64
N LYS A 127 20.21 -18.38 -10.23
CA LYS A 127 21.25 -17.36 -9.98
C LYS A 127 21.83 -17.42 -8.57
N LYS A 128 21.32 -18.30 -7.70
CA LYS A 128 21.78 -18.47 -6.32
C LYS A 128 21.77 -17.15 -5.53
N VAL A 129 20.74 -16.34 -5.74
CA VAL A 129 20.53 -15.09 -5.02
C VAL A 129 20.15 -15.42 -3.58
N LYS A 130 20.92 -14.91 -2.60
CA LYS A 130 20.70 -15.14 -1.16
C LYS A 130 20.50 -13.85 -0.39
N ASP A 131 21.19 -12.79 -0.80
CA ASP A 131 21.18 -11.51 -0.10
C ASP A 131 21.43 -10.35 -1.08
N TRP A 132 21.39 -9.14 -0.59
CA TRP A 132 21.60 -7.88 -1.35
C TRP A 132 22.92 -7.86 -2.13
N ASP A 133 23.96 -8.52 -1.60
CA ASP A 133 25.26 -8.62 -2.28
C ASP A 133 25.20 -9.34 -3.64
N ASP A 134 24.28 -10.26 -3.79
CA ASP A 134 24.14 -10.98 -5.05
C ASP A 134 23.53 -10.12 -6.16
N LEU A 135 22.85 -9.02 -5.78
CA LEU A 135 22.17 -8.13 -6.71
C LEU A 135 23.10 -7.21 -7.50
N VAL A 136 24.37 -7.04 -7.04
CA VAL A 136 25.38 -6.24 -7.77
C VAL A 136 26.08 -7.05 -8.86
N ARG A 137 25.86 -8.35 -8.93
CA ARG A 137 26.48 -9.23 -9.94
C ARG A 137 25.93 -8.92 -11.33
N LYS A 138 26.79 -8.80 -12.34
CA LYS A 138 26.41 -8.44 -13.71
C LYS A 138 25.50 -9.46 -14.40
N ASP A 139 25.54 -10.71 -13.94
CA ASP A 139 24.70 -11.81 -14.46
C ASP A 139 23.32 -11.90 -13.80
N VAL A 140 23.00 -11.01 -12.84
CA VAL A 140 21.71 -10.95 -12.14
C VAL A 140 20.93 -9.72 -12.62
N LYS A 141 19.74 -9.95 -13.20
CA LYS A 141 18.82 -8.87 -13.59
C LYS A 141 17.77 -8.66 -12.52
N VAL A 142 17.71 -7.44 -12.00
CA VAL A 142 16.83 -7.03 -10.89
C VAL A 142 15.61 -6.30 -11.43
N ILE A 143 14.43 -6.67 -10.95
CA ILE A 143 13.18 -5.97 -11.25
C ILE A 143 12.73 -5.22 -10.01
N THR A 144 12.48 -3.93 -10.17
CA THR A 144 11.93 -3.03 -9.14
C THR A 144 11.22 -1.88 -9.84
N PRO A 145 10.16 -1.30 -9.24
CA PRO A 145 9.50 -0.15 -9.85
C PRO A 145 10.28 1.15 -9.64
N ASN A 146 9.78 2.22 -10.24
CA ASN A 146 10.40 3.56 -10.19
C ASN A 146 10.07 4.27 -8.86
N PRO A 147 11.05 4.68 -8.06
CA PRO A 147 10.81 5.38 -6.79
C PRO A 147 10.22 6.79 -6.94
N LYS A 148 10.24 7.37 -8.16
CA LYS A 148 9.55 8.64 -8.43
C LYS A 148 8.03 8.51 -8.49
N THR A 149 7.49 7.29 -8.68
CA THR A 149 6.05 7.03 -8.79
C THR A 149 5.55 5.99 -7.79
N SER A 150 6.41 5.03 -7.40
CA SER A 150 6.06 3.89 -6.56
C SER A 150 6.60 4.04 -5.14
N GLY A 151 5.71 3.95 -4.15
CA GLY A 151 6.12 3.85 -2.74
C GLY A 151 6.86 2.55 -2.44
N GLY A 152 6.47 1.44 -3.09
CA GLY A 152 7.19 0.16 -2.97
C GLY A 152 8.64 0.26 -3.42
N ALA A 153 8.91 0.98 -4.50
CA ALA A 153 10.27 1.21 -4.96
C ALA A 153 11.12 2.01 -3.97
N ARG A 154 10.50 2.96 -3.25
CA ARG A 154 11.20 3.70 -2.18
C ARG A 154 11.57 2.78 -1.02
N TRP A 155 10.67 1.87 -0.63
CA TRP A 155 10.98 0.85 0.38
C TRP A 155 12.08 -0.11 -0.10
N ASN A 156 12.04 -0.58 -1.36
CA ASN A 156 13.08 -1.42 -1.95
C ASN A 156 14.45 -0.75 -1.90
N TYR A 157 14.52 0.50 -2.34
CA TYR A 157 15.74 1.30 -2.35
C TYR A 157 16.29 1.52 -0.94
N LEU A 158 15.44 1.90 0.02
CA LEU A 158 15.87 2.16 1.40
C LEU A 158 16.29 0.87 2.11
N ALA A 159 15.69 -0.28 1.82
CA ALA A 159 16.15 -1.56 2.33
C ALA A 159 17.57 -1.90 1.82
N ALA A 160 17.82 -1.71 0.52
CA ALA A 160 19.15 -1.88 -0.07
C ALA A 160 20.17 -0.90 0.52
N TRP A 161 19.76 0.36 0.73
CA TRP A 161 20.61 1.38 1.33
C TRP A 161 20.99 1.05 2.78
N ALA A 162 20.01 0.63 3.58
CA ALA A 162 20.26 0.22 4.97
C ALA A 162 21.21 -0.98 5.07
N TYR A 163 21.08 -1.94 4.15
CA TYR A 163 22.04 -3.04 4.05
C TYR A 163 23.46 -2.52 3.72
N GLY A 164 23.58 -1.61 2.77
CA GLY A 164 24.85 -0.98 2.41
C GLY A 164 25.50 -0.24 3.59
N LEU A 165 24.71 0.57 4.31
CA LEU A 165 25.19 1.26 5.53
C LEU A 165 25.74 0.27 6.57
N LYS A 166 25.03 -0.82 6.82
CA LYS A 166 25.49 -1.88 7.72
C LYS A 166 26.77 -2.54 7.20
N LYS A 167 26.84 -2.88 5.93
CA LYS A 167 27.97 -3.55 5.28
C LYS A 167 29.24 -2.69 5.31
N PHE A 168 29.10 -1.39 5.09
CA PHE A 168 30.22 -0.45 4.97
C PHE A 168 30.42 0.42 6.23
N ASN A 169 29.88 0.01 7.37
CA ASN A 169 30.02 0.71 8.65
C ASN A 169 29.64 2.20 8.58
N GLY A 170 28.55 2.53 7.89
CA GLY A 170 28.03 3.89 7.74
C GLY A 170 28.67 4.72 6.62
N ASP A 171 29.54 4.15 5.79
CA ASP A 171 30.16 4.86 4.66
C ASP A 171 29.11 5.11 3.55
N GLU A 172 28.59 6.32 3.49
CA GLU A 172 27.56 6.76 2.54
C GLU A 172 28.03 6.68 1.08
N ALA A 173 29.30 6.96 0.80
CA ALA A 173 29.84 6.94 -0.55
C ALA A 173 29.90 5.51 -1.10
N LYS A 174 30.37 4.56 -0.28
CA LYS A 174 30.39 3.14 -0.64
C LYS A 174 28.97 2.57 -0.75
N THR A 175 28.06 3.01 0.12
CA THR A 175 26.65 2.64 0.08
C THR A 175 26.00 3.13 -1.20
N ALA A 176 26.25 4.38 -1.61
CA ALA A 176 25.73 4.93 -2.86
C ALA A 176 26.26 4.17 -4.09
N ALA A 177 27.54 3.81 -4.10
CA ALA A 177 28.13 2.99 -5.16
C ALA A 177 27.47 1.60 -5.22
N PHE A 178 27.28 0.95 -4.07
CA PHE A 178 26.64 -0.36 -3.95
C PHE A 178 25.19 -0.36 -4.48
N VAL A 179 24.38 0.61 -4.05
CA VAL A 179 22.99 0.74 -4.53
C VAL A 179 22.98 1.12 -6.02
N GLY A 180 23.91 1.97 -6.47
CA GLY A 180 24.10 2.28 -7.87
C GLY A 180 24.42 1.05 -8.72
N ASP A 181 25.22 0.10 -8.21
CA ASP A 181 25.54 -1.15 -8.90
C ASP A 181 24.31 -2.08 -8.99
N ILE A 182 23.46 -2.13 -7.96
CA ILE A 182 22.15 -2.81 -8.06
C ILE A 182 21.30 -2.18 -9.17
N LEU A 183 21.20 -0.83 -9.19
CA LEU A 183 20.38 -0.12 -10.16
C LEU A 183 20.86 -0.28 -11.61
N LYS A 184 22.16 -0.49 -11.85
CA LYS A 184 22.70 -0.83 -13.19
C LYS A 184 22.18 -2.17 -13.71
N ASN A 185 21.77 -3.07 -12.82
CA ASN A 185 21.21 -4.36 -13.15
C ASN A 185 19.69 -4.34 -13.37
N VAL A 186 19.06 -3.15 -13.28
CA VAL A 186 17.61 -2.97 -13.47
C VAL A 186 17.33 -2.60 -14.92
N PRO A 187 16.77 -3.52 -15.73
CA PRO A 187 16.54 -3.27 -17.16
C PRO A 187 15.31 -2.39 -17.44
N VAL A 188 14.37 -2.34 -16.51
CA VAL A 188 13.12 -1.57 -16.65
C VAL A 188 12.63 -1.09 -15.30
N LEU A 189 12.10 0.14 -15.23
CA LEU A 189 11.45 0.72 -14.07
C LEU A 189 9.94 0.87 -14.37
N ASP A 190 9.14 -0.05 -13.85
CA ASP A 190 7.68 0.05 -13.94
C ASP A 190 7.14 1.17 -13.05
N SER A 191 5.95 1.68 -13.34
CA SER A 191 5.35 2.79 -12.59
C SER A 191 4.90 2.42 -11.17
N GLY A 192 4.68 1.13 -10.89
CA GLY A 192 4.20 0.61 -9.61
C GLY A 192 4.59 -0.84 -9.37
N ALA A 193 4.39 -1.32 -8.15
CA ALA A 193 4.78 -2.66 -7.71
C ALA A 193 4.11 -3.77 -8.55
N ARG A 194 2.79 -3.66 -8.81
CA ARG A 194 2.08 -4.65 -9.64
C ARG A 194 2.65 -4.73 -11.06
N GLY A 195 3.03 -3.59 -11.66
CA GLY A 195 3.71 -3.56 -12.97
C GLY A 195 5.00 -4.38 -12.95
N SER A 196 5.82 -4.23 -11.91
CA SER A 196 7.05 -5.00 -11.73
C SER A 196 6.79 -6.50 -11.52
N THR A 197 5.75 -6.84 -10.75
CA THR A 197 5.32 -8.25 -10.61
C THR A 197 4.94 -8.85 -11.95
N MET A 198 4.16 -8.14 -12.78
CA MET A 198 3.78 -8.61 -14.12
C MET A 198 4.98 -8.70 -15.07
N THR A 199 5.90 -7.72 -15.02
CA THR A 199 7.15 -7.75 -15.80
C THR A 199 7.99 -8.98 -15.44
N PHE A 200 8.12 -9.29 -14.16
CA PHE A 200 8.84 -10.46 -13.69
C PHE A 200 8.06 -11.75 -13.95
N ALA A 201 6.86 -11.90 -13.41
CA ALA A 201 6.15 -13.17 -13.34
C ALA A 201 5.53 -13.60 -14.69
N GLU A 202 4.90 -12.66 -15.41
CA GLU A 202 4.18 -12.94 -16.64
C GLU A 202 5.07 -12.80 -17.88
N ARG A 203 5.82 -11.67 -17.98
CA ARG A 203 6.67 -11.41 -19.14
C ARG A 203 8.01 -12.16 -19.10
N GLY A 204 8.35 -12.77 -17.96
CA GLY A 204 9.57 -13.54 -17.80
C GLY A 204 10.86 -12.73 -17.77
N ILE A 205 10.80 -11.41 -17.53
CA ILE A 205 11.95 -10.52 -17.52
C ILE A 205 12.58 -10.48 -16.11
N GLY A 206 13.90 -10.57 -16.03
CA GLY A 206 14.67 -10.51 -14.78
C GLY A 206 14.85 -11.85 -14.08
N ASP A 207 15.80 -11.89 -13.17
CA ASP A 207 16.17 -13.05 -12.36
C ASP A 207 15.63 -12.94 -10.92
N VAL A 208 15.48 -11.71 -10.43
CA VAL A 208 14.97 -11.40 -9.09
C VAL A 208 14.06 -10.18 -9.12
N LEU A 209 12.93 -10.27 -8.43
CA LEU A 209 12.02 -9.16 -8.17
C LEU A 209 12.17 -8.74 -6.71
N LEU A 210 12.45 -7.45 -6.47
CA LEU A 210 12.30 -6.85 -5.16
C LEU A 210 10.81 -6.59 -4.93
N ALA A 211 10.20 -7.40 -4.09
CA ALA A 211 8.76 -7.44 -3.91
C ALA A 211 8.35 -7.09 -2.48
N TRP A 212 7.18 -6.48 -2.33
CA TRP A 212 6.45 -6.55 -1.09
C TRP A 212 6.21 -8.00 -0.69
N GLU A 213 6.27 -8.31 0.60
CA GLU A 213 6.04 -9.67 1.12
C GLU A 213 4.69 -10.24 0.62
N ASN A 214 3.61 -9.46 0.68
CA ASN A 214 2.31 -9.89 0.18
C ASN A 214 2.29 -10.12 -1.35
N GLU A 215 2.96 -9.28 -2.15
CA GLU A 215 3.05 -9.47 -3.61
C GLU A 215 3.81 -10.75 -3.96
N ALA A 216 4.86 -11.08 -3.20
CA ALA A 216 5.59 -12.33 -3.41
C ALA A 216 4.70 -13.57 -3.18
N PHE A 217 3.85 -13.53 -2.16
CA PHE A 217 2.88 -14.61 -1.92
C PHE A 217 1.74 -14.64 -2.95
N LEU A 218 1.21 -13.48 -3.32
CA LEU A 218 0.18 -13.38 -4.36
C LEU A 218 0.68 -13.90 -5.72
N ALA A 219 1.97 -13.70 -6.03
CA ALA A 219 2.55 -14.27 -7.24
C ALA A 219 2.52 -15.81 -7.24
N PHE A 220 2.61 -16.46 -6.08
CA PHE A 220 2.43 -17.91 -5.98
C PHE A 220 0.99 -18.33 -6.27
N ASP A 221 0.01 -17.57 -5.76
CA ASP A 221 -1.40 -17.89 -5.93
C ASP A 221 -1.86 -17.65 -7.37
N GLU A 222 -1.36 -16.59 -8.03
CA GLU A 222 -1.74 -16.21 -9.39
C GLU A 222 -0.99 -16.99 -10.47
N PHE A 223 0.32 -17.20 -10.33
CA PHE A 223 1.18 -17.76 -11.39
C PHE A 223 1.67 -19.19 -11.11
N GLY A 224 1.44 -19.72 -9.91
CA GLY A 224 1.82 -21.07 -9.49
C GLY A 224 3.07 -21.14 -8.61
N LYS A 225 2.97 -21.92 -7.54
CA LYS A 225 4.06 -22.14 -6.55
C LYS A 225 5.28 -22.87 -7.09
N ASP A 226 5.12 -23.51 -8.23
CA ASP A 226 6.18 -24.24 -8.95
C ASP A 226 7.07 -23.34 -9.81
N LYS A 227 6.74 -22.05 -9.98
CA LYS A 227 7.48 -21.13 -10.84
C LYS A 227 8.49 -20.25 -10.09
N PHE A 228 8.30 -20.03 -8.80
CA PHE A 228 9.08 -19.06 -8.03
C PHE A 228 9.51 -19.61 -6.68
N GLU A 229 10.46 -18.92 -6.06
CA GLU A 229 10.86 -19.08 -4.66
C GLU A 229 11.01 -17.72 -4.01
N ILE A 230 10.69 -17.64 -2.71
CA ILE A 230 10.91 -16.45 -1.90
C ILE A 230 12.25 -16.60 -1.19
N VAL A 231 13.08 -15.58 -1.31
CA VAL A 231 14.35 -15.46 -0.57
C VAL A 231 14.20 -14.28 0.40
N ALA A 232 14.34 -14.57 1.69
CA ALA A 232 14.39 -13.54 2.72
C ALA A 232 15.82 -13.04 2.86
N PRO A 233 16.10 -11.74 2.60
CA PRO A 233 17.44 -11.20 2.79
C PRO A 233 17.80 -11.14 4.28
N SER A 234 19.08 -11.01 4.61
CA SER A 234 19.56 -10.93 5.99
C SER A 234 19.05 -9.69 6.75
N LEU A 235 18.68 -8.63 6.00
CA LEU A 235 18.13 -7.38 6.51
C LEU A 235 17.14 -6.81 5.52
N SER A 236 16.02 -6.29 6.03
CA SER A 236 15.05 -5.54 5.26
C SER A 236 14.48 -4.39 6.08
N ILE A 237 13.43 -3.75 5.60
CA ILE A 237 12.82 -2.57 6.23
C ILE A 237 11.37 -2.89 6.64
N LEU A 238 10.97 -2.40 7.83
CA LEU A 238 9.58 -2.43 8.25
C LEU A 238 8.80 -1.40 7.42
N ALA A 239 7.98 -1.88 6.51
CA ALA A 239 7.13 -1.04 5.71
C ALA A 239 5.79 -0.82 6.41
N GLU A 240 5.43 0.44 6.61
CA GLU A 240 4.22 0.90 7.30
C GLU A 240 3.34 1.70 6.34
N PRO A 241 2.40 1.04 5.64
CA PRO A 241 1.42 1.74 4.81
C PRO A 241 0.45 2.55 5.68
N ASN A 242 0.25 3.81 5.31
CA ASN A 242 -0.57 4.74 6.08
C ASN A 242 -1.90 5.02 5.41
N VAL A 243 -2.91 5.29 6.24
CA VAL A 243 -4.27 5.59 5.80
C VAL A 243 -4.75 6.92 6.37
N ALA A 244 -5.50 7.68 5.59
CA ALA A 244 -6.06 8.96 6.04
C ALA A 244 -7.38 9.30 5.32
N VAL A 245 -8.25 10.02 6.01
CA VAL A 245 -9.42 10.68 5.42
C VAL A 245 -8.97 11.91 4.64
N VAL A 246 -9.49 12.13 3.45
CA VAL A 246 -9.26 13.37 2.69
C VAL A 246 -10.28 14.42 3.12
N ASP A 247 -9.93 15.16 4.17
CA ASP A 247 -10.84 16.03 4.92
C ASP A 247 -11.68 16.95 4.04
N LYS A 248 -11.06 17.70 3.12
CA LYS A 248 -11.80 18.62 2.24
C LYS A 248 -12.82 17.92 1.36
N ASN A 249 -12.49 16.72 0.88
CA ASN A 249 -13.36 15.99 -0.03
C ASN A 249 -14.56 15.41 0.71
N VAL A 250 -14.33 14.79 1.88
CA VAL A 250 -15.42 14.20 2.66
C VAL A 250 -16.39 15.24 3.21
N ASP A 251 -15.90 16.45 3.57
CA ASP A 251 -16.75 17.56 4.00
C ASP A 251 -17.61 18.08 2.82
N LYS A 252 -17.01 18.27 1.64
CA LYS A 252 -17.73 18.67 0.43
C LYS A 252 -18.80 17.65 0.03
N LYS A 253 -18.49 16.34 0.15
CA LYS A 253 -19.36 15.24 -0.27
C LYS A 253 -20.36 14.80 0.80
N GLY A 254 -20.18 15.23 2.08
CA GLY A 254 -20.97 14.76 3.22
C GLY A 254 -20.69 13.29 3.58
N SER A 255 -19.55 12.75 3.18
CA SER A 255 -19.15 11.34 3.39
C SER A 255 -18.24 11.12 4.60
N ARG A 256 -17.97 12.14 5.42
CA ARG A 256 -17.03 12.07 6.55
C ARG A 256 -17.28 10.89 7.47
N LYS A 257 -18.51 10.71 7.92
CA LYS A 257 -18.86 9.65 8.87
C LYS A 257 -18.49 8.25 8.32
N VAL A 258 -18.86 7.96 7.08
CA VAL A 258 -18.56 6.66 6.49
C VAL A 258 -17.07 6.49 6.22
N ALA A 259 -16.36 7.54 5.83
CA ALA A 259 -14.93 7.52 5.57
C ALA A 259 -14.12 7.26 6.86
N GLU A 260 -14.48 7.92 7.97
CA GLU A 260 -13.86 7.71 9.28
C GLU A 260 -14.10 6.28 9.79
N GLU A 261 -15.35 5.78 9.73
CA GLU A 261 -15.67 4.42 10.12
C GLU A 261 -15.01 3.37 9.20
N TYR A 262 -14.89 3.66 7.89
CA TYR A 262 -14.16 2.80 6.96
C TYR A 262 -12.71 2.62 7.40
N LEU A 263 -11.99 3.67 7.73
CA LEU A 263 -10.59 3.54 8.17
C LEU A 263 -10.46 2.94 9.58
N LYS A 264 -11.38 3.26 10.48
CA LYS A 264 -11.40 2.71 11.84
C LYS A 264 -11.66 1.20 11.85
N TYR A 265 -12.54 0.73 10.97
CA TYR A 265 -12.85 -0.70 10.86
C TYR A 265 -11.66 -1.56 10.43
N LEU A 266 -10.61 -0.97 9.79
CA LEU A 266 -9.35 -1.67 9.50
C LEU A 266 -8.67 -2.26 10.75
N TYR A 267 -8.98 -1.74 11.93
CA TYR A 267 -8.45 -2.20 13.22
C TYR A 267 -9.37 -3.19 13.94
N SER A 268 -10.50 -3.58 13.35
CA SER A 268 -11.40 -4.60 13.91
C SER A 268 -10.80 -6.00 13.76
N ASP A 269 -11.22 -6.95 14.62
CA ASP A 269 -10.78 -8.35 14.55
C ASP A 269 -11.01 -8.95 13.16
N GLU A 270 -12.18 -8.68 12.54
CA GLU A 270 -12.52 -9.18 11.22
C GLU A 270 -11.59 -8.61 10.14
N ALA A 271 -11.34 -7.31 10.16
CA ALA A 271 -10.45 -6.68 9.21
C ALA A 271 -8.99 -7.12 9.38
N GLN A 272 -8.54 -7.30 10.62
CA GLN A 272 -7.19 -7.79 10.91
C GLN A 272 -7.00 -9.26 10.47
N ASP A 273 -8.05 -10.06 10.51
CA ASP A 273 -8.03 -11.41 9.92
C ASP A 273 -7.97 -11.38 8.39
N ILE A 274 -8.72 -10.48 7.73
CA ILE A 274 -8.66 -10.25 6.28
C ILE A 274 -7.26 -9.76 5.87
N ILE A 275 -6.66 -8.86 6.63
CA ILE A 275 -5.29 -8.36 6.44
C ILE A 275 -4.29 -9.52 6.46
N GLY A 276 -4.35 -10.40 7.47
CA GLY A 276 -3.50 -11.58 7.57
C GLY A 276 -3.68 -12.58 6.43
N LYS A 277 -4.92 -12.82 6.00
CA LYS A 277 -5.25 -13.67 4.84
C LYS A 277 -4.67 -13.17 3.52
N ASN A 278 -4.52 -11.84 3.40
CA ASN A 278 -3.92 -11.19 2.23
C ASN A 278 -2.41 -10.96 2.39
N HIS A 279 -1.77 -11.71 3.29
CA HIS A 279 -0.31 -11.71 3.50
C HIS A 279 0.29 -10.38 3.96
N TYR A 280 -0.53 -9.50 4.55
CA TYR A 280 -0.03 -8.36 5.33
C TYR A 280 0.12 -8.75 6.79
N ARG A 281 1.10 -8.16 7.48
CA ARG A 281 1.35 -8.42 8.90
C ARG A 281 0.35 -7.63 9.75
N PRO A 282 -0.61 -8.30 10.44
CA PRO A 282 -1.61 -7.61 11.24
C PRO A 282 -0.99 -6.87 12.44
N ARG A 283 -1.65 -5.79 12.86
CA ARG A 283 -1.29 -5.05 14.09
C ARG A 283 -1.96 -5.62 15.33
N ASP A 284 -3.11 -6.25 15.18
CA ASP A 284 -3.77 -6.95 16.29
C ASP A 284 -2.94 -8.14 16.76
N PRO A 285 -2.63 -8.27 18.07
CA PRO A 285 -1.76 -9.34 18.57
C PRO A 285 -2.30 -10.76 18.33
N LYS A 286 -3.62 -10.93 18.36
CA LYS A 286 -4.28 -12.23 18.14
C LYS A 286 -4.18 -12.65 16.67
N ALA A 287 -4.49 -11.72 15.76
CA ALA A 287 -4.32 -11.95 14.32
C ALA A 287 -2.84 -12.14 13.98
N ALA A 288 -1.93 -11.33 14.53
CA ALA A 288 -0.50 -11.48 14.34
C ALA A 288 0.02 -12.85 14.76
N ALA A 289 -0.42 -13.36 15.92
CA ALA A 289 -0.07 -14.70 16.38
C ALA A 289 -0.60 -15.81 15.45
N LYS A 290 -1.84 -15.65 14.94
CA LYS A 290 -2.47 -16.60 14.01
C LYS A 290 -1.67 -16.75 12.71
N TYR A 291 -1.16 -15.65 12.17
CA TYR A 291 -0.49 -15.61 10.87
C TYR A 291 1.04 -15.63 10.95
N LYS A 292 1.63 -15.65 12.16
CA LYS A 292 3.08 -15.55 12.39
C LYS A 292 3.89 -16.55 11.54
N ALA A 293 3.44 -17.77 11.41
CA ALA A 293 4.14 -18.82 10.67
C ALA A 293 4.16 -18.60 9.13
N SER A 294 3.30 -17.72 8.63
CA SER A 294 3.22 -17.39 7.19
C SER A 294 4.23 -16.34 6.76
N PHE A 295 4.86 -15.64 7.70
CA PHE A 295 5.74 -14.52 7.41
C PHE A 295 7.22 -14.90 7.54
N ALA A 296 8.04 -14.30 6.67
CA ALA A 296 9.47 -14.51 6.70
C ALA A 296 10.08 -13.97 7.99
N ASN A 297 11.04 -14.75 8.56
CA ASN A 297 11.86 -14.26 9.66
C ASN A 297 13.04 -13.48 9.08
N VAL A 298 12.99 -12.16 9.13
CA VAL A 298 14.00 -11.25 8.60
C VAL A 298 14.26 -10.13 9.60
N THR A 299 15.53 -9.71 9.71
CA THR A 299 15.87 -8.54 10.53
C THR A 299 15.32 -7.29 9.89
N LEU A 300 14.47 -6.55 10.60
CA LEU A 300 13.82 -5.33 10.11
C LEU A 300 14.44 -4.09 10.78
N ILE A 301 14.79 -3.11 9.98
CA ILE A 301 15.08 -1.73 10.43
C ILE A 301 13.83 -0.87 10.24
N THR A 302 13.77 0.26 10.93
CA THR A 302 12.70 1.25 10.73
C THR A 302 13.20 2.45 9.93
N ILE A 303 12.27 3.19 9.32
CA ILE A 303 12.57 4.43 8.61
C ILE A 303 13.12 5.49 9.57
N ASP A 304 12.65 5.50 10.81
CA ASP A 304 13.04 6.50 11.80
C ASP A 304 14.46 6.22 12.32
N ASP A 305 14.77 4.96 12.67
CA ASP A 305 16.06 4.59 13.27
C ASP A 305 17.24 4.81 12.31
N VAL A 306 17.06 4.50 11.02
CA VAL A 306 18.17 4.54 10.05
C VAL A 306 18.19 5.84 9.26
N PHE A 307 17.01 6.37 8.88
CA PHE A 307 16.93 7.50 7.96
C PHE A 307 16.45 8.80 8.63
N GLY A 308 16.03 8.74 9.90
CA GLY A 308 15.48 9.90 10.63
C GLY A 308 14.11 10.33 10.08
N GLY A 309 13.32 9.37 9.61
CA GLY A 309 11.95 9.55 9.13
C GLY A 309 11.81 9.86 7.65
N TRP A 310 10.56 9.80 7.18
CA TRP A 310 10.24 9.94 5.75
C TRP A 310 10.58 11.29 5.17
N GLN A 311 10.40 12.40 5.90
CA GLN A 311 10.71 13.75 5.39
C GLN A 311 12.19 13.88 5.04
N LYS A 312 13.07 13.36 5.90
CA LYS A 312 14.51 13.38 5.67
C LYS A 312 14.90 12.42 4.54
N ALA A 313 14.39 11.20 4.56
CA ALA A 313 14.65 10.20 3.51
C ALA A 313 14.23 10.71 2.13
N GLN A 314 13.04 11.30 2.00
CA GLN A 314 12.56 11.88 0.76
C GLN A 314 13.45 13.00 0.25
N LYS A 315 13.83 13.93 1.13
CA LYS A 315 14.70 15.07 0.77
C LYS A 315 16.05 14.62 0.26
N ILE A 316 16.67 13.64 0.91
CA ILE A 316 18.03 13.17 0.57
C ILE A 316 18.00 12.28 -0.67
N HIS A 317 17.07 11.32 -0.72
CA HIS A 317 17.14 10.24 -1.70
C HIS A 317 16.26 10.45 -2.92
N PHE A 318 15.04 11.01 -2.77
CA PHE A 318 14.01 10.95 -3.82
C PHE A 318 13.53 12.31 -4.34
N ALA A 319 13.92 13.43 -3.69
CA ALA A 319 13.66 14.77 -4.22
C ALA A 319 14.36 14.95 -5.58
N GLU A 320 13.97 15.96 -6.33
CA GLU A 320 14.64 16.32 -7.59
C GLU A 320 16.12 16.59 -7.33
N GLY A 321 16.99 15.95 -8.13
CA GLY A 321 18.43 15.98 -7.91
C GLY A 321 18.93 15.25 -6.64
N GLY A 322 18.08 14.47 -5.98
CA GLY A 322 18.45 13.65 -4.84
C GLY A 322 19.41 12.50 -5.19
N THR A 323 19.73 11.67 -4.20
CA THR A 323 20.73 10.61 -4.38
C THR A 323 20.32 9.60 -5.45
N PHE A 324 19.03 9.23 -5.54
CA PHE A 324 18.56 8.34 -6.59
C PHE A 324 18.87 8.87 -7.98
N ASP A 325 18.59 10.16 -8.26
CA ASP A 325 18.85 10.76 -9.56
C ASP A 325 20.33 10.81 -9.93
N LYS A 326 21.21 10.88 -8.92
CA LYS A 326 22.67 10.89 -9.12
C LYS A 326 23.25 9.53 -9.45
N ILE A 327 22.72 8.47 -8.84
CA ILE A 327 23.26 7.11 -8.97
C ILE A 327 22.53 6.26 -10.03
N TYR A 328 21.28 6.59 -10.36
CA TYR A 328 20.55 5.93 -11.43
C TYR A 328 20.93 6.52 -12.78
N LYS A 329 21.57 5.73 -13.63
CA LYS A 329 21.94 6.11 -14.99
C LYS A 329 21.31 5.12 -15.97
N PRO A 330 20.15 5.46 -16.57
CA PRO A 330 19.52 4.57 -17.53
C PRO A 330 20.42 4.38 -18.76
N GLY A 331 20.60 3.15 -19.20
CA GLY A 331 21.19 2.84 -20.51
C GLY A 331 22.72 2.75 -20.59
N ASN A 332 23.41 2.45 -19.49
CA ASN A 332 24.85 2.07 -19.53
C ASN A 332 24.99 0.55 -19.59
#